data_b4af2fdaba75cd6eb4af346d50bdb3d1
#
_entry.id   b4af2fdaba75cd6eb4af346d50bdb3d1
#
_cell.length_a   1.000
_cell.length_b   1.000
_cell.length_c   1.000
_cell.angle_alpha   90.00
_cell.angle_beta   90.00
_cell.angle_gamma   90.00
#
_symmetry.space_group_name_H-M   'P 1'
#
loop_
_entity.id
_entity.type
_entity.pdbx_description
1 polymer ?
#
loop_
_entity_poly.entity_id
_entity_poly.type
_entity_poly.pdbx_seq_one_letter_code
_entity_poly.pdbx_strand_id
1 'polypeptide(L)'
;MRRSLWMVAIALGLIAAWSIGRVQAQGDKVTFADPNHVTFTAMPNAPKTGVTSATLWGDPNEGATGTYTKFAPGWDAGWHTHTADVWIVGIKGAYLYKDEAGEKRVGPGDFLRVPGGHKHWSGGDKKEGALFYTESSGKFDLVPAK
;
A
#
# COMPACT_ATOMS: atom_id res chain seq x y z
N MET A 1 -65.10 -22.91 35.12
CA MET A 1 -64.20 -23.37 34.04
C MET A 1 -63.32 -22.21 33.65
N ARG A 2 -62.03 -22.19 34.11
CA ARG A 2 -61.07 -21.11 33.85
C ARG A 2 -60.07 -21.65 32.83
N ARG A 3 -59.98 -21.08 31.63
CA ARG A 3 -58.99 -21.35 30.60
C ARG A 3 -57.79 -20.43 30.82
N SER A 4 -56.66 -20.99 31.21
CA SER A 4 -55.40 -20.31 31.35
C SER A 4 -54.75 -20.15 29.93
N LEU A 5 -54.57 -18.93 29.51
CA LEU A 5 -53.81 -18.57 28.29
C LEU A 5 -52.32 -18.54 28.67
N TRP A 6 -51.53 -19.44 28.12
CA TRP A 6 -50.07 -19.41 28.18
C TRP A 6 -49.59 -18.45 27.08
N MET A 7 -49.03 -17.32 27.47
CA MET A 7 -48.25 -16.47 26.54
C MET A 7 -46.85 -17.02 26.43
N VAL A 8 -46.51 -17.50 25.24
CA VAL A 8 -45.14 -17.84 24.87
C VAL A 8 -44.44 -16.55 24.39
N ALA A 9 -43.53 -16.04 25.20
CA ALA A 9 -42.63 -14.95 24.84
C ALA A 9 -41.50 -15.51 23.99
N ILE A 10 -41.49 -15.23 22.68
CA ILE A 10 -40.37 -15.53 21.81
C ILE A 10 -39.36 -14.41 21.98
N ALA A 11 -38.26 -14.66 22.70
CA ALA A 11 -37.14 -13.77 22.76
C ALA A 11 -36.32 -13.93 21.45
N LEU A 12 -36.46 -12.97 20.54
CA LEU A 12 -35.58 -12.84 19.38
C LEU A 12 -34.24 -12.29 19.83
N GLY A 13 -33.27 -13.19 20.05
CA GLY A 13 -31.88 -12.82 20.27
C GLY A 13 -31.25 -12.30 18.97
N LEU A 14 -31.02 -11.00 18.89
CA LEU A 14 -30.18 -10.39 17.85
C LEU A 14 -28.72 -10.82 18.10
N ILE A 15 -28.27 -11.83 17.36
CA ILE A 15 -26.85 -12.16 17.27
C ILE A 15 -26.26 -11.14 16.31
N ALA A 16 -25.69 -10.06 16.87
CA ALA A 16 -24.80 -9.20 16.12
C ALA A 16 -23.53 -10.01 15.78
N ALA A 17 -23.47 -10.54 14.57
CA ALA A 17 -22.25 -11.14 14.06
C ALA A 17 -21.23 -10.01 13.86
N TRP A 18 -20.37 -9.79 14.83
CA TRP A 18 -19.15 -9.03 14.66
C TRP A 18 -18.26 -9.82 13.69
N SER A 19 -18.24 -9.43 12.43
CA SER A 19 -17.20 -9.84 11.50
C SER A 19 -15.88 -9.22 11.97
N ILE A 20 -15.23 -9.91 12.89
CA ILE A 20 -13.82 -9.65 13.18
C ILE A 20 -13.11 -9.99 11.87
N GLY A 21 -12.73 -8.95 11.11
CA GLY A 21 -11.86 -9.12 9.96
C GLY A 21 -10.61 -9.85 10.46
N ARG A 22 -10.50 -11.13 10.13
CA ARG A 22 -9.29 -11.88 10.39
C ARG A 22 -8.22 -11.23 9.51
N VAL A 23 -7.33 -10.49 10.14
CA VAL A 23 -6.01 -10.21 9.54
C VAL A 23 -5.40 -11.60 9.35
N GLN A 24 -5.48 -12.11 8.16
CA GLN A 24 -4.87 -13.39 7.80
C GLN A 24 -3.37 -13.13 7.80
N ALA A 25 -2.72 -13.52 8.89
CA ALA A 25 -1.27 -13.53 8.94
C ALA A 25 -0.78 -14.35 7.74
N GLN A 26 0.02 -13.75 6.90
CA GLN A 26 0.48 -14.33 5.66
C GLN A 26 1.50 -15.42 5.98
N GLY A 27 1.01 -16.66 6.14
CA GLY A 27 1.76 -17.90 6.27
C GLY A 27 2.73 -17.99 7.47
N ASP A 28 2.91 -19.17 8.00
CA ASP A 28 3.85 -19.49 9.10
C ASP A 28 5.34 -19.48 8.67
N LYS A 29 5.65 -18.95 7.48
CA LYS A 29 7.00 -18.99 6.91
C LYS A 29 7.68 -17.63 7.00
N VAL A 30 8.92 -17.65 7.50
CA VAL A 30 9.80 -16.48 7.45
C VAL A 30 10.04 -16.10 5.99
N THR A 31 9.82 -14.83 5.64
CA THR A 31 10.17 -14.28 4.33
C THR A 31 11.47 -13.49 4.47
N PHE A 32 12.45 -13.85 3.67
CA PHE A 32 13.69 -13.09 3.51
C PHE A 32 13.83 -12.67 2.05
N ALA A 33 14.13 -11.41 1.79
CA ALA A 33 14.34 -10.89 0.45
C ALA A 33 15.52 -9.92 0.43
N ASP A 34 16.46 -10.18 -0.46
CA ASP A 34 17.56 -9.28 -0.77
C ASP A 34 17.21 -8.49 -2.05
N PRO A 35 17.17 -7.15 -2.01
CA PRO A 35 16.83 -6.36 -3.18
C PRO A 35 17.75 -6.51 -4.39
N ASN A 36 18.95 -7.10 -4.19
CA ASN A 36 19.88 -7.43 -5.28
C ASN A 36 19.57 -8.78 -5.96
N HIS A 37 18.78 -9.64 -5.32
CA HIS A 37 18.50 -11.00 -5.77
C HIS A 37 17.04 -11.29 -6.09
N VAL A 38 16.12 -10.32 -5.85
CA VAL A 38 14.73 -10.47 -6.26
C VAL A 38 14.52 -10.13 -7.74
N THR A 39 13.52 -10.76 -8.37
CA THR A 39 13.15 -10.44 -9.75
C THR A 39 12.20 -9.25 -9.77
N PHE A 40 12.61 -8.18 -10.42
CA PHE A 40 11.76 -7.01 -10.68
C PHE A 40 11.02 -7.19 -12.00
N THR A 41 9.72 -6.89 -11.99
CA THR A 41 8.87 -6.87 -13.19
C THR A 41 8.33 -5.47 -13.43
N ALA A 42 7.96 -5.16 -14.67
CA ALA A 42 7.28 -3.89 -14.97
C ALA A 42 6.01 -3.78 -14.12
N MET A 43 5.80 -2.62 -13.53
CA MET A 43 4.59 -2.37 -12.73
C MET A 43 3.39 -2.24 -13.69
N PRO A 44 2.38 -3.12 -13.58
CA PRO A 44 1.16 -3.01 -14.37
C PRO A 44 0.50 -1.64 -14.12
N ASN A 45 -0.08 -1.06 -15.15
CA ASN A 45 -0.80 0.22 -15.07
C ASN A 45 0.03 1.45 -14.62
N ALA A 46 1.36 1.33 -14.60
CA ALA A 46 2.21 2.50 -14.38
C ALA A 46 1.98 3.52 -15.51
N PRO A 47 1.91 4.83 -15.20
CA PRO A 47 1.62 5.87 -16.19
C PRO A 47 2.73 6.00 -17.25
N LYS A 48 3.92 5.52 -16.96
CA LYS A 48 5.10 5.57 -17.85
C LYS A 48 6.00 4.37 -17.59
N THR A 49 6.79 4.00 -18.60
CA THR A 49 7.90 3.04 -18.44
C THR A 49 8.95 3.59 -17.46
N GLY A 50 9.75 2.72 -16.87
CA GLY A 50 10.83 3.11 -15.94
C GLY A 50 10.52 2.88 -14.46
N VAL A 51 9.37 2.24 -14.16
CA VAL A 51 9.09 1.71 -12.82
C VAL A 51 8.96 0.20 -12.87
N THR A 52 9.62 -0.47 -11.93
CA THR A 52 9.54 -1.91 -11.75
C THR A 52 9.34 -2.25 -10.27
N SER A 53 8.70 -3.36 -9.98
CA SER A 53 8.46 -3.82 -8.61
C SER A 53 8.68 -5.32 -8.44
N ALA A 54 8.98 -5.71 -7.20
CA ALA A 54 9.02 -7.09 -6.75
C ALA A 54 8.15 -7.21 -5.51
N THR A 55 7.05 -7.95 -5.60
CA THR A 55 6.16 -8.20 -4.46
C THR A 55 6.85 -9.14 -3.47
N LEU A 56 6.92 -8.75 -2.21
CA LEU A 56 7.54 -9.49 -1.12
C LEU A 56 6.49 -10.25 -0.30
N TRP A 57 5.34 -9.64 -0.12
CA TRP A 57 4.18 -10.20 0.56
C TRP A 57 2.90 -9.49 0.11
N GLY A 58 1.76 -10.13 0.30
CA GLY A 58 0.46 -9.61 -0.11
C GLY A 58 0.22 -9.73 -1.61
N ASP A 59 -0.90 -9.16 -2.03
CA ASP A 59 -1.24 -8.99 -3.45
C ASP A 59 -1.66 -7.53 -3.68
N PRO A 60 -0.91 -6.76 -4.45
CA PRO A 60 -1.20 -5.35 -4.70
C PRO A 60 -2.54 -5.11 -5.40
N ASN A 61 -3.14 -6.14 -6.01
CA ASN A 61 -4.45 -6.05 -6.67
C ASN A 61 -5.62 -6.32 -5.72
N GLU A 62 -5.37 -6.95 -4.58
CA GLU A 62 -6.41 -7.43 -3.67
C GLU A 62 -6.42 -6.67 -2.33
N GLY A 63 -5.25 -6.30 -1.79
CA GLY A 63 -5.20 -5.71 -0.46
C GLY A 63 -3.84 -5.17 -0.05
N ALA A 64 -3.58 -5.24 1.25
CA ALA A 64 -2.31 -4.78 1.80
C ALA A 64 -1.14 -5.58 1.23
N THR A 65 -0.05 -4.88 0.95
CA THR A 65 1.11 -5.46 0.25
C THR A 65 2.40 -4.76 0.62
N GLY A 66 3.50 -5.51 0.58
CA GLY A 66 4.87 -4.97 0.66
C GLY A 66 5.67 -5.30 -0.58
N THR A 67 6.35 -4.31 -1.14
CA THR A 67 7.12 -4.44 -2.38
C THR A 67 8.47 -3.76 -2.27
N TYR A 68 9.48 -4.26 -2.99
CA TYR A 68 10.56 -3.40 -3.45
C TYR A 68 10.16 -2.75 -4.77
N THR A 69 10.43 -1.45 -4.88
CA THR A 69 10.12 -0.67 -6.07
C THR A 69 11.38 0.06 -6.56
N LYS A 70 11.56 0.08 -7.87
CA LYS A 70 12.63 0.84 -8.53
C LYS A 70 12.03 1.90 -9.45
N PHE A 71 12.54 3.11 -9.33
CA PHE A 71 12.36 4.17 -10.31
C PHE A 71 13.63 4.36 -11.11
N ALA A 72 13.51 4.41 -12.43
CA ALA A 72 14.62 4.80 -13.28
C ALA A 72 15.10 6.24 -12.98
N PRO A 73 16.35 6.58 -13.29
CA PRO A 73 16.83 7.95 -13.15
C PRO A 73 15.91 8.97 -13.83
N GLY A 74 15.46 9.97 -13.06
CA GLY A 74 14.56 11.02 -13.54
C GLY A 74 13.13 10.58 -13.85
N TRP A 75 12.73 9.35 -13.48
CA TRP A 75 11.34 8.92 -13.64
C TRP A 75 10.38 9.81 -12.84
N ASP A 76 9.21 10.05 -13.40
CA ASP A 76 8.23 11.04 -12.94
C ASP A 76 6.83 10.43 -13.01
N ALA A 77 6.20 10.23 -11.84
CA ALA A 77 4.84 9.71 -11.72
C ALA A 77 3.77 10.76 -12.06
N GLY A 78 4.13 12.04 -12.03
CA GLY A 78 3.17 13.14 -12.05
C GLY A 78 2.46 13.33 -10.71
N TRP A 79 1.52 14.28 -10.69
CA TRP A 79 0.65 14.51 -9.55
C TRP A 79 -0.42 13.43 -9.46
N HIS A 80 -0.57 12.83 -8.27
CA HIS A 80 -1.51 11.73 -8.05
C HIS A 80 -1.92 11.60 -6.58
N THR A 81 -2.84 10.70 -6.33
CA THR A 81 -3.21 10.21 -4.99
C THR A 81 -3.15 8.68 -4.99
N HIS A 82 -3.13 8.08 -3.81
CA HIS A 82 -3.42 6.67 -3.58
C HIS A 82 -4.69 6.55 -2.76
N THR A 83 -5.52 5.52 -2.98
CA THR A 83 -6.70 5.28 -2.16
C THR A 83 -6.31 4.84 -0.74
N ALA A 84 -5.30 4.00 -0.63
CA ALA A 84 -4.78 3.48 0.63
C ALA A 84 -3.60 4.34 1.16
N ASP A 85 -3.28 4.20 2.45
CA ASP A 85 -2.05 4.73 3.01
C ASP A 85 -0.85 4.02 2.39
N VAL A 86 0.22 4.77 2.14
CA VAL A 86 1.47 4.24 1.60
C VAL A 86 2.63 4.64 2.51
N TRP A 87 3.48 3.68 2.84
CA TRP A 87 4.73 3.88 3.57
C TRP A 87 5.91 3.57 2.67
N ILE A 88 6.95 4.36 2.76
CA ILE A 88 8.13 4.29 1.90
C ILE A 88 9.37 4.33 2.77
N VAL A 89 10.31 3.40 2.54
CA VAL A 89 11.64 3.41 3.15
C VAL A 89 12.69 3.38 2.04
N GLY A 90 13.52 4.41 1.98
CA GLY A 90 14.60 4.51 1.01
C GLY A 90 15.68 3.44 1.21
N ILE A 91 16.21 2.86 0.12
CA ILE A 91 17.27 1.84 0.14
C ILE A 91 18.49 2.31 -0.65
N LYS A 92 18.28 2.84 -1.87
CA LYS A 92 19.36 3.35 -2.74
C LYS A 92 18.84 4.46 -3.64
N GLY A 93 19.71 5.42 -3.98
CA GLY A 93 19.31 6.62 -4.69
C GLY A 93 18.36 7.48 -3.85
N ALA A 94 17.33 8.05 -4.44
CA ALA A 94 16.29 8.72 -3.65
C ALA A 94 14.92 8.73 -4.35
N TYR A 95 13.89 8.45 -3.58
CA TYR A 95 12.53 8.78 -3.90
C TYR A 95 12.30 10.27 -3.65
N LEU A 96 11.88 10.98 -4.66
CA LEU A 96 11.56 12.40 -4.57
C LEU A 96 10.06 12.56 -4.37
N TYR A 97 9.71 13.41 -3.43
CA TYR A 97 8.33 13.69 -3.03
C TYR A 97 8.08 15.19 -3.06
N LYS A 98 6.85 15.59 -3.41
CA LYS A 98 6.40 16.98 -3.35
C LYS A 98 4.91 17.04 -3.07
N ASP A 99 4.53 17.95 -2.17
CA ASP A 99 3.16 18.36 -1.90
C ASP A 99 3.08 19.88 -1.70
N GLU A 100 1.94 20.37 -1.17
CA GLU A 100 1.75 21.81 -0.88
C GLU A 100 2.68 22.33 0.23
N ALA A 101 3.12 21.45 1.14
CA ALA A 101 4.03 21.79 2.23
C ALA A 101 5.51 21.82 1.79
N GLY A 102 5.82 21.38 0.56
CA GLY A 102 7.17 21.43 -0.02
C GLY A 102 7.68 20.10 -0.53
N GLU A 103 9.00 20.02 -0.71
CA GLU A 103 9.69 18.89 -1.31
C GLU A 103 10.45 18.09 -0.24
N LYS A 104 10.55 16.77 -0.45
CA LYS A 104 11.36 15.86 0.37
C LYS A 104 12.16 14.94 -0.54
N ARG A 105 13.36 14.61 -0.08
CA ARG A 105 14.23 13.62 -0.68
C ARG A 105 14.34 12.44 0.29
N VAL A 106 13.77 11.31 -0.05
CA VAL A 106 13.77 10.09 0.78
C VAL A 106 14.92 9.21 0.31
N GLY A 107 16.05 9.35 0.98
CA GLY A 107 17.27 8.59 0.73
C GLY A 107 17.35 7.31 1.56
N PRO A 108 18.51 6.59 1.54
CA PRO A 108 18.69 5.35 2.28
C PRO A 108 18.44 5.53 3.79
N GLY A 109 17.52 4.73 4.35
CA GLY A 109 17.12 4.76 5.76
C GLY A 109 16.07 5.80 6.11
N ASP A 110 15.72 6.71 5.21
CA ASP A 110 14.64 7.68 5.44
C ASP A 110 13.27 7.00 5.31
N PHE A 111 12.30 7.51 6.06
CA PHE A 111 10.92 7.05 6.09
C PHE A 111 9.96 8.16 5.69
N LEU A 112 8.99 7.81 4.86
CA LEU A 112 7.88 8.69 4.48
C LEU A 112 6.56 7.91 4.58
N ARG A 113 5.54 8.53 5.19
CA ARG A 113 4.15 8.08 5.10
C ARG A 113 3.36 9.06 4.26
N VAL A 114 2.60 8.55 3.31
CA VAL A 114 1.62 9.31 2.53
C VAL A 114 0.24 8.77 2.86
N PRO A 115 -0.64 9.55 3.52
CA PRO A 115 -2.01 9.13 3.80
C PRO A 115 -2.82 8.91 2.53
N GLY A 116 -3.78 8.00 2.58
CA GLY A 116 -4.75 7.81 1.50
C GLY A 116 -5.48 9.12 1.15
N GLY A 117 -5.67 9.37 -0.13
CA GLY A 117 -6.28 10.60 -0.66
C GLY A 117 -5.36 11.83 -0.69
N HIS A 118 -4.16 11.77 -0.10
CA HIS A 118 -3.24 12.92 -0.09
C HIS A 118 -2.62 13.15 -1.46
N LYS A 119 -2.86 14.33 -2.05
CA LYS A 119 -2.33 14.71 -3.36
C LYS A 119 -0.83 15.04 -3.24
N HIS A 120 -0.05 14.38 -4.07
CA HIS A 120 1.39 14.59 -4.11
C HIS A 120 1.95 14.26 -5.50
N TRP A 121 3.16 14.70 -5.72
CA TRP A 121 4.00 14.31 -6.86
C TRP A 121 5.13 13.41 -6.35
N SER A 122 5.53 12.43 -7.17
CA SER A 122 6.71 11.62 -6.87
C SER A 122 7.56 11.34 -8.10
N GLY A 123 8.84 11.03 -7.84
CA GLY A 123 9.80 10.70 -8.89
C GLY A 123 11.07 10.08 -8.36
N GLY A 124 11.95 9.67 -9.29
CA GLY A 124 13.29 9.17 -8.98
C GLY A 124 14.35 10.26 -9.10
N ASP A 125 15.40 10.16 -8.27
CA ASP A 125 16.59 11.00 -8.43
C ASP A 125 17.09 11.00 -9.88
N LYS A 126 17.55 12.16 -10.36
CA LYS A 126 17.93 12.31 -11.78
C LYS A 126 19.15 11.51 -12.20
N LYS A 127 20.04 11.19 -11.25
CA LYS A 127 21.29 10.46 -11.53
C LYS A 127 21.19 8.98 -11.17
N GLU A 128 20.61 8.67 -10.01
CA GLU A 128 20.65 7.33 -9.44
C GLU A 128 19.28 6.62 -9.51
N GLY A 129 18.20 7.35 -9.82
CA GLY A 129 16.86 6.82 -9.65
C GLY A 129 16.54 6.57 -8.19
N ALA A 130 15.70 5.58 -7.91
CA ALA A 130 15.38 5.18 -6.55
C ALA A 130 15.18 3.66 -6.46
N LEU A 131 15.65 3.07 -5.37
CA LEU A 131 15.22 1.76 -4.88
C LEU A 131 14.70 1.97 -3.46
N PHE A 132 13.49 1.51 -3.20
CA PHE A 132 12.84 1.70 -1.90
C PHE A 132 11.88 0.54 -1.61
N TYR A 133 11.62 0.31 -0.33
CA TYR A 133 10.52 -0.53 0.13
C TYR A 133 9.25 0.31 0.16
N THR A 134 8.15 -0.27 -0.31
CA THR A 134 6.82 0.34 -0.24
C THR A 134 5.87 -0.64 0.43
N GLU A 135 5.09 -0.13 1.37
CA GLU A 135 3.96 -0.83 1.96
C GLU A 135 2.68 -0.06 1.67
N SER A 136 1.62 -0.78 1.32
CA SER A 136 0.27 -0.22 1.15
C SER A 136 -0.69 -0.88 2.13
N SER A 137 -1.55 -0.09 2.78
CA SER A 137 -2.58 -0.60 3.71
C SER A 137 -3.76 -1.29 3.03
N GLY A 138 -3.85 -1.19 1.73
CA GLY A 138 -4.90 -1.77 0.91
C GLY A 138 -4.42 -1.97 -0.52
N LYS A 139 -5.36 -2.25 -1.43
CA LYS A 139 -5.07 -2.34 -2.86
C LYS A 139 -4.27 -1.12 -3.32
N PHE A 140 -3.15 -1.38 -3.96
CA PHE A 140 -2.31 -0.30 -4.49
C PHE A 140 -2.89 0.25 -5.80
N ASP A 141 -3.06 1.55 -5.85
CA ASP A 141 -3.46 2.28 -7.05
C ASP A 141 -2.64 3.57 -7.21
N LEU A 142 -2.75 4.19 -8.37
CA LEU A 142 -2.20 5.50 -8.66
C LEU A 142 -3.26 6.27 -9.44
N VAL A 143 -3.94 7.19 -8.77
CA VAL A 143 -5.03 7.99 -9.33
C VAL A 143 -4.50 9.36 -9.74
N PRO A 144 -4.42 9.68 -11.05
CA PRO A 144 -3.94 10.98 -11.50
C PRO A 144 -4.74 12.14 -10.89
N ALA A 145 -4.04 13.16 -10.40
CA ALA A 145 -4.63 14.35 -9.81
C ALA A 145 -4.24 15.60 -10.63
N LYS A 146 -5.22 16.49 -10.86
CA LYS A 146 -5.02 17.78 -11.54
C LYS A 146 -4.54 18.86 -10.57
#